data_2e9d1d88f48bd30b1b93e9d9f16bef57
#
_entry.id   2e9d1d88f48bd30b1b93e9d9f16bef57
#
_cell.length_a   1.000
_cell.length_b   1.000
_cell.length_c   1.000
_cell.angle_alpha   90.00
_cell.angle_beta   90.00
_cell.angle_gamma   90.00
#
_symmetry.space_group_name_H-M   'P 1'
#
loop_
_entity.id
_entity.type
_entity.pdbx_description
1 polymer ?
#
loop_
_entity_poly.entity_id
_entity_poly.type
_entity_poly.pdbx_seq_one_letter_code
_entity_poly.pdbx_strand_id
1 'polypeptide(L)'
;AIQSKKGEIPFRITAPSPLNTFVIYNRSTEEPVLAVQELKDEDGKYYKLAFSETMSFKIVDSNVVETKLHTYGGIPIVEYPNNHERISDIELVISMLDAINNMQSNRMDGIEQFVQSWIKFVNCNVDEEEFAKMKMNHALVVKSTNKENKSDVEIMTQELNQTQCQVAKDDLWDNALSILAIPTKQSNTGGDTQGAVELRNGWDFSKTRAKLKDPIVKSSEKRLATVVLNTLRVSGNDLKLSIRDFDVQINHSPQDNMYTKSQTLLLLLQCGIHPLVAIKTVGLWGDAEKTFLLSKPYLENLWKTIDDVEEQERKAQEIVAKLNNQNPTNKAVTE
;
A
#
# COMPACT_ATOMS: atom_id res chain seq x y z
N ALA A 1 -23.94 -18.65 14.38
CA ALA A 1 -23.64 -19.52 13.22
C ALA A 1 -24.90 -19.62 12.35
N ILE A 2 -24.83 -19.00 11.19
CA ILE A 2 -25.89 -19.16 10.17
C ILE A 2 -25.63 -20.54 9.56
N GLN A 3 -26.57 -21.49 9.73
CA GLN A 3 -26.50 -22.76 9.04
C GLN A 3 -26.52 -22.50 7.54
N SER A 4 -25.43 -22.81 6.85
CA SER A 4 -25.39 -22.73 5.40
C SER A 4 -26.26 -23.77 4.79
N LYS A 5 -26.98 -23.46 3.70
CA LYS A 5 -27.70 -24.43 2.89
C LYS A 5 -26.71 -25.43 2.29
N LYS A 6 -27.14 -26.67 2.06
CA LYS A 6 -26.30 -27.73 1.50
C LYS A 6 -25.68 -27.28 0.16
N GLY A 7 -24.35 -27.10 0.14
CA GLY A 7 -23.58 -26.58 -1.01
C GLY A 7 -23.03 -25.17 -0.88
N GLU A 8 -23.37 -24.42 0.19
CA GLU A 8 -22.80 -23.13 0.48
C GLU A 8 -21.58 -23.26 1.41
N ILE A 9 -20.66 -22.27 1.33
CA ILE A 9 -19.48 -22.20 2.20
C ILE A 9 -19.98 -22.04 3.66
N PRO A 10 -19.53 -22.88 4.61
CA PRO A 10 -20.07 -22.89 5.98
C PRO A 10 -19.67 -21.71 6.86
N PHE A 11 -18.96 -20.73 6.34
CA PHE A 11 -18.49 -19.57 7.07
C PHE A 11 -18.49 -18.31 6.19
N ARG A 12 -18.45 -17.15 6.82
CA ARG A 12 -18.27 -15.86 6.20
C ARG A 12 -17.08 -15.14 6.85
N ILE A 13 -16.18 -14.61 6.05
CA ILE A 13 -15.07 -13.77 6.51
C ILE A 13 -15.55 -12.31 6.50
N THR A 14 -15.34 -11.63 7.62
CA THR A 14 -15.64 -10.19 7.80
C THR A 14 -14.44 -9.50 8.38
N ALA A 15 -14.27 -8.22 8.09
CA ALA A 15 -13.23 -7.37 8.68
C ALA A 15 -13.88 -6.46 9.74
N PRO A 16 -13.83 -6.82 11.03
CA PRO A 16 -14.33 -5.96 12.09
C PRO A 16 -13.42 -4.74 12.29
N SER A 17 -13.99 -3.67 12.86
CA SER A 17 -13.22 -2.48 13.17
C SER A 17 -12.19 -2.76 14.27
N PRO A 18 -10.92 -2.32 14.12
CA PRO A 18 -9.90 -2.47 15.15
C PRO A 18 -10.15 -1.60 16.40
N LEU A 19 -11.09 -0.63 16.33
CA LEU A 19 -11.46 0.19 17.48
C LEU A 19 -12.23 -0.59 18.55
N ASN A 20 -12.93 -1.65 18.14
CA ASN A 20 -13.76 -2.46 19.03
C ASN A 20 -13.40 -3.96 19.01
N THR A 21 -12.27 -4.30 18.37
CA THR A 21 -11.84 -5.71 18.26
C THR A 21 -10.34 -5.79 18.51
N PHE A 22 -9.92 -6.70 19.38
CA PHE A 22 -8.51 -6.92 19.67
C PHE A 22 -8.23 -8.38 20.01
N VAL A 23 -6.98 -8.78 19.86
CA VAL A 23 -6.47 -10.12 20.19
C VAL A 23 -5.48 -10.02 21.32
N ILE A 24 -5.59 -10.90 22.30
CA ILE A 24 -4.69 -11.00 23.46
C ILE A 24 -3.74 -12.16 23.17
N TYR A 25 -2.45 -11.88 23.31
CA TYR A 25 -1.37 -12.81 23.07
C TYR A 25 -0.69 -13.24 24.37
N ASN A 26 -0.19 -14.45 24.37
CA ASN A 26 0.73 -14.90 25.43
C ASN A 26 2.06 -14.15 25.27
N ARG A 27 2.55 -13.55 26.38
CA ARG A 27 3.80 -12.77 26.35
C ARG A 27 5.04 -13.58 26.02
N SER A 28 5.04 -14.89 26.29
CA SER A 28 6.21 -15.76 26.12
C SER A 28 6.23 -16.43 24.74
N THR A 29 5.06 -16.81 24.22
CA THR A 29 4.98 -17.58 22.96
C THR A 29 4.48 -16.75 21.78
N GLU A 30 3.98 -15.54 22.04
CA GLU A 30 3.33 -14.68 21.04
C GLU A 30 2.16 -15.37 20.31
N GLU A 31 1.59 -16.39 20.94
CA GLU A 31 0.41 -17.06 20.41
C GLU A 31 -0.87 -16.39 20.91
N PRO A 32 -1.91 -16.30 20.09
CA PRO A 32 -3.18 -15.74 20.48
C PRO A 32 -3.85 -16.64 21.53
N VAL A 33 -4.26 -16.07 22.65
CA VAL A 33 -4.96 -16.77 23.74
C VAL A 33 -6.45 -16.48 23.75
N LEU A 34 -6.80 -15.22 23.46
CA LEU A 34 -8.18 -14.75 23.49
C LEU A 34 -8.36 -13.64 22.46
N ALA A 35 -9.49 -13.64 21.78
CA ALA A 35 -9.89 -12.52 20.94
C ALA A 35 -11.20 -11.93 21.45
N VAL A 36 -11.31 -10.62 21.46
CA VAL A 36 -12.47 -9.91 22.01
C VAL A 36 -13.00 -8.93 20.99
N GLN A 37 -14.32 -8.93 20.81
CA GLN A 37 -15.04 -7.97 20.00
C GLN A 37 -16.15 -7.32 20.82
N GLU A 38 -16.17 -5.99 20.86
CA GLU A 38 -17.24 -5.22 21.46
C GLU A 38 -18.33 -4.93 20.43
N LEU A 39 -19.57 -5.23 20.78
CA LEU A 39 -20.75 -5.09 19.93
C LEU A 39 -21.85 -4.34 20.67
N LYS A 40 -22.81 -3.80 19.93
CA LYS A 40 -24.05 -3.24 20.47
C LYS A 40 -25.20 -4.20 20.22
N ASP A 41 -26.07 -4.36 21.20
CA ASP A 41 -27.34 -5.07 21.06
C ASP A 41 -28.39 -4.18 20.38
N GLU A 42 -29.54 -4.74 20.03
CA GLU A 42 -30.69 -4.04 19.45
C GLU A 42 -31.15 -2.88 20.34
N ASP A 43 -31.05 -3.02 21.65
CA ASP A 43 -31.36 -1.99 22.65
C ASP A 43 -30.26 -0.92 22.81
N GLY A 44 -29.17 -0.99 22.04
CA GLY A 44 -28.07 -0.06 22.09
C GLY A 44 -27.07 -0.30 23.25
N LYS A 45 -27.24 -1.36 24.05
CA LYS A 45 -26.33 -1.74 25.13
C LYS A 45 -25.08 -2.43 24.57
N TYR A 46 -23.92 -2.10 25.14
CA TYR A 46 -22.67 -2.74 24.78
C TYR A 46 -22.52 -4.11 25.45
N TYR A 47 -22.05 -5.08 24.69
CA TYR A 47 -21.60 -6.36 25.18
C TYR A 47 -20.32 -6.78 24.47
N LYS A 48 -19.52 -7.65 25.10
CA LYS A 48 -18.28 -8.18 24.54
C LYS A 48 -18.45 -9.67 24.22
N LEU A 49 -18.04 -10.05 23.02
CA LEU A 49 -17.85 -11.43 22.64
C LEU A 49 -16.38 -11.76 22.72
N ALA A 50 -16.02 -12.69 23.60
CA ALA A 50 -14.65 -13.18 23.71
C ALA A 50 -14.58 -14.62 23.20
N PHE A 51 -13.53 -14.93 22.45
CA PHE A 51 -13.29 -16.23 21.84
C PHE A 51 -11.95 -16.78 22.33
N SER A 52 -11.97 -17.91 22.98
CA SER A 52 -10.80 -18.76 23.21
C SER A 52 -10.64 -19.77 22.08
N GLU A 53 -9.75 -20.71 22.20
CA GLU A 53 -9.54 -21.76 21.20
C GLU A 53 -10.79 -22.61 20.94
N THR A 54 -11.58 -22.86 21.98
CA THR A 54 -12.76 -23.78 21.91
C THR A 54 -14.06 -23.17 22.39
N MET A 55 -14.01 -22.08 23.17
CA MET A 55 -15.18 -21.49 23.80
C MET A 55 -15.39 -20.04 23.39
N SER A 56 -16.64 -19.62 23.31
CA SER A 56 -17.06 -18.23 23.19
C SER A 56 -17.81 -17.79 24.43
N PHE A 57 -17.53 -16.57 24.86
CA PHE A 57 -18.10 -15.95 26.07
C PHE A 57 -18.82 -14.66 25.69
N LYS A 58 -20.07 -14.51 26.15
CA LYS A 58 -20.78 -13.24 26.10
C LYS A 58 -20.61 -12.54 27.47
N ILE A 59 -20.01 -11.37 27.47
CA ILE A 59 -19.70 -10.59 28.64
C ILE A 59 -20.53 -9.31 28.64
N VAL A 60 -21.29 -9.07 29.70
CA VAL A 60 -22.08 -7.85 29.93
C VAL A 60 -21.69 -7.31 31.29
N ASP A 61 -21.40 -6.03 31.40
CA ASP A 61 -21.02 -5.36 32.66
C ASP A 61 -19.96 -6.14 33.46
N SER A 62 -18.91 -6.64 32.77
CA SER A 62 -17.81 -7.43 33.34
C SER A 62 -18.19 -8.83 33.86
N ASN A 63 -19.42 -9.28 33.70
CA ASN A 63 -19.87 -10.62 34.04
C ASN A 63 -20.06 -11.48 32.83
N VAL A 64 -19.61 -12.74 32.88
CA VAL A 64 -19.86 -13.73 31.82
C VAL A 64 -21.32 -14.20 31.95
N VAL A 65 -22.15 -13.81 30.97
CA VAL A 65 -23.58 -14.13 30.97
C VAL A 65 -23.83 -15.43 30.22
N GLU A 66 -23.03 -15.74 29.18
CA GLU A 66 -23.21 -16.92 28.38
C GLU A 66 -21.86 -17.52 27.97
N THR A 67 -21.76 -18.84 28.00
CA THR A 67 -20.60 -19.60 27.53
C THR A 67 -21.07 -20.66 26.55
N LYS A 68 -20.48 -20.71 25.36
CA LYS A 68 -20.80 -21.69 24.31
C LYS A 68 -19.53 -22.31 23.76
N LEU A 69 -19.59 -23.59 23.41
CA LEU A 69 -18.59 -24.23 22.60
C LEU A 69 -18.72 -23.75 21.13
N HIS A 70 -17.63 -23.48 20.49
CA HIS A 70 -17.61 -23.19 19.07
C HIS A 70 -16.76 -24.20 18.29
N THR A 71 -17.02 -24.30 17.01
CA THR A 71 -16.44 -25.31 16.11
C THR A 71 -15.47 -24.73 15.09
N TYR A 72 -14.86 -23.58 15.39
CA TYR A 72 -13.92 -22.96 14.46
C TYR A 72 -12.53 -23.62 14.46
N GLY A 73 -12.25 -24.49 15.44
CA GLY A 73 -10.96 -25.17 15.53
C GLY A 73 -9.78 -24.26 15.81
N GLY A 74 -10.02 -23.12 16.46
CA GLY A 74 -9.08 -22.11 16.84
C GLY A 74 -9.76 -20.77 17.11
N ILE A 75 -9.01 -19.75 17.46
CA ILE A 75 -9.54 -18.39 17.69
C ILE A 75 -9.98 -17.79 16.35
N PRO A 76 -11.28 -17.44 16.19
CA PRO A 76 -11.84 -17.05 14.88
C PRO A 76 -11.50 -15.62 14.44
N ILE A 77 -10.82 -14.85 15.26
CA ILE A 77 -10.37 -13.49 14.95
C ILE A 77 -8.87 -13.49 14.78
N VAL A 78 -8.42 -13.09 13.61
CA VAL A 78 -7.00 -13.00 13.25
C VAL A 78 -6.62 -11.55 13.08
N GLU A 79 -5.58 -11.13 13.80
CA GLU A 79 -5.00 -9.80 13.69
C GLU A 79 -4.04 -9.72 12.51
N TYR A 80 -4.06 -8.60 11.80
CA TYR A 80 -3.10 -8.21 10.77
C TYR A 80 -2.36 -6.96 11.26
N PRO A 81 -1.32 -7.11 12.07
CA PRO A 81 -0.60 -5.96 12.60
C PRO A 81 0.26 -5.30 11.50
N ASN A 82 0.40 -3.99 11.57
CA ASN A 82 1.22 -3.22 10.64
C ASN A 82 2.73 -3.51 10.83
N ASN A 83 3.14 -3.74 12.10
CA ASN A 83 4.50 -4.08 12.52
C ASN A 83 4.43 -4.85 13.84
N HIS A 84 5.58 -5.27 14.37
CA HIS A 84 5.66 -6.01 15.64
C HIS A 84 5.21 -5.18 16.84
N GLU A 85 5.43 -3.85 16.79
CA GLU A 85 5.05 -2.90 17.84
C GLU A 85 3.56 -2.54 17.78
N ARG A 86 2.83 -2.91 16.72
CA ARG A 86 1.42 -2.56 16.46
C ARG A 86 1.15 -1.07 16.36
N ILE A 87 2.17 -0.31 15.92
CA ILE A 87 2.10 1.14 15.73
C ILE A 87 1.69 1.42 14.30
N SER A 88 0.83 2.43 14.10
CA SER A 88 0.49 2.93 12.77
C SER A 88 1.67 3.67 12.13
N ASP A 89 1.82 3.59 10.82
CA ASP A 89 2.84 4.39 10.12
C ASP A 89 2.62 5.90 10.35
N ILE A 90 1.36 6.34 10.46
CA ILE A 90 1.00 7.75 10.71
C ILE A 90 1.45 8.21 12.10
N GLU A 91 1.43 7.34 13.11
CA GLU A 91 1.89 7.69 14.46
C GLU A 91 3.33 8.17 14.50
N LEU A 92 4.18 7.68 13.59
CA LEU A 92 5.57 8.10 13.49
C LEU A 92 5.73 9.57 13.08
N VAL A 93 4.76 10.14 12.40
CA VAL A 93 4.79 11.48 11.83
C VAL A 93 3.69 12.40 12.34
N ILE A 94 2.87 11.96 13.30
CA ILE A 94 1.70 12.70 13.78
C ILE A 94 2.08 14.09 14.30
N SER A 95 3.20 14.20 15.02
CA SER A 95 3.69 15.48 15.54
C SER A 95 4.07 16.47 14.44
N MET A 96 4.60 15.97 13.31
CA MET A 96 4.92 16.79 12.13
C MET A 96 3.64 17.24 11.43
N LEU A 97 2.65 16.34 11.29
CA LEU A 97 1.34 16.67 10.71
C LEU A 97 0.60 17.71 11.55
N ASP A 98 0.64 17.59 12.87
CA ASP A 98 0.06 18.57 13.79
C ASP A 98 0.77 19.92 13.68
N ALA A 99 2.09 19.94 13.56
CA ALA A 99 2.85 21.16 13.34
C ALA A 99 2.46 21.83 12.00
N ILE A 100 2.30 21.07 10.92
CA ILE A 100 1.84 21.57 9.62
C ILE A 100 0.42 22.15 9.74
N ASN A 101 -0.49 21.46 10.40
CA ASN A 101 -1.85 21.93 10.63
C ASN A 101 -1.87 23.26 11.42
N ASN A 102 -1.10 23.34 12.50
CA ASN A 102 -0.98 24.56 13.31
C ASN A 102 -0.38 25.73 12.49
N MET A 103 0.65 25.45 11.69
CA MET A 103 1.22 26.47 10.80
C MET A 103 0.23 26.98 9.78
N GLN A 104 -0.59 26.09 9.20
CA GLN A 104 -1.61 26.49 8.23
C GLN A 104 -2.74 27.29 8.89
N SER A 105 -3.21 26.90 10.09
CA SER A 105 -4.18 27.68 10.86
C SER A 105 -3.64 29.07 11.19
N ASN A 106 -2.44 29.16 11.74
CA ASN A 106 -1.81 30.44 12.07
C ASN A 106 -1.62 31.32 10.84
N ARG A 107 -1.33 30.71 9.69
CA ARG A 107 -1.21 31.43 8.41
C ARG A 107 -2.54 32.01 7.97
N MET A 108 -3.64 31.26 8.11
CA MET A 108 -4.99 31.75 7.80
C MET A 108 -5.40 32.87 8.74
N ASP A 109 -5.19 32.70 10.05
CA ASP A 109 -5.46 33.74 11.05
C ASP A 109 -4.64 35.00 10.78
N GLY A 110 -3.36 34.85 10.39
CA GLY A 110 -2.50 35.95 10.00
C GLY A 110 -2.99 36.68 8.75
N ILE A 111 -3.52 35.98 7.76
CA ILE A 111 -4.11 36.60 6.57
C ILE A 111 -5.40 37.37 6.94
N GLU A 112 -6.24 36.83 7.81
CA GLU A 112 -7.45 37.51 8.29
C GLU A 112 -7.11 38.77 9.09
N GLN A 113 -6.09 38.71 9.95
CA GLN A 113 -5.62 39.89 10.69
C GLN A 113 -4.96 40.92 9.79
N PHE A 114 -4.31 40.51 8.71
CA PHE A 114 -3.72 41.43 7.73
C PHE A 114 -4.79 42.28 7.01
N VAL A 115 -5.95 41.69 6.77
CA VAL A 115 -7.11 42.44 6.21
C VAL A 115 -7.61 43.50 7.18
N GLN A 116 -7.34 43.34 8.49
CA GLN A 116 -7.66 44.32 9.55
C GLN A 116 -6.40 45.14 9.88
N SER A 117 -5.82 45.82 8.86
CA SER A 117 -4.66 46.68 9.06
C SER A 117 -4.96 47.82 10.03
N TRP A 118 -4.07 48.04 10.99
CA TRP A 118 -4.16 49.17 11.91
C TRP A 118 -3.60 50.43 11.24
N ILE A 119 -4.36 51.52 11.28
CA ILE A 119 -3.89 52.83 10.81
C ILE A 119 -3.35 53.59 12.01
N LYS A 120 -2.08 53.89 11.99
CA LYS A 120 -1.41 54.71 13.01
C LYS A 120 -1.36 56.13 12.56
N PHE A 121 -1.99 57.01 13.31
CA PHE A 121 -1.92 58.45 13.10
C PHE A 121 -0.86 59.04 14.03
N VAL A 122 0.10 59.75 13.47
CA VAL A 122 1.17 60.43 14.22
C VAL A 122 1.01 61.93 14.03
N ASN A 123 0.93 62.71 15.15
CA ASN A 123 0.72 64.15 15.16
C ASN A 123 -0.50 64.62 14.34
N CYS A 124 -1.55 63.85 14.33
CA CYS A 124 -2.77 64.09 13.61
C CYS A 124 -3.94 64.32 14.57
N ASN A 125 -4.72 65.36 14.35
CA ASN A 125 -5.97 65.53 15.06
C ASN A 125 -7.11 64.96 14.15
N VAL A 126 -7.57 63.75 14.51
CA VAL A 126 -8.58 63.04 13.75
C VAL A 126 -9.70 62.70 14.70
N ASP A 127 -10.86 63.31 14.48
CA ASP A 127 -12.11 62.98 15.17
C ASP A 127 -12.81 61.80 14.47
N GLU A 128 -13.70 61.10 15.20
CA GLU A 128 -14.47 59.96 14.68
C GLU A 128 -15.28 60.33 13.42
N GLU A 129 -15.80 61.58 13.36
CA GLU A 129 -16.53 62.02 12.18
C GLU A 129 -15.63 62.22 10.96
N GLU A 130 -14.42 62.76 11.16
CA GLU A 130 -13.41 62.91 10.10
C GLU A 130 -12.90 61.56 9.62
N PHE A 131 -12.70 60.60 10.53
CA PHE A 131 -12.32 59.23 10.18
C PHE A 131 -13.42 58.52 9.39
N ALA A 132 -14.71 58.69 9.77
CA ALA A 132 -15.83 58.13 9.03
C ALA A 132 -15.93 58.72 7.60
N LYS A 133 -15.68 60.02 7.44
CA LYS A 133 -15.64 60.70 6.12
C LYS A 133 -14.47 60.27 5.28
N MET A 134 -13.29 60.03 5.85
CA MET A 134 -12.11 59.48 5.16
C MET A 134 -12.39 58.06 4.64
N LYS A 135 -13.05 57.21 5.45
CA LYS A 135 -13.47 55.87 5.08
C LYS A 135 -14.48 55.88 3.93
N MET A 136 -15.45 56.77 3.96
CA MET A 136 -16.45 56.91 2.88
C MET A 136 -15.84 57.39 1.56
N ASN A 137 -14.88 58.31 1.63
CA ASN A 137 -14.30 58.93 0.44
C ASN A 137 -13.03 58.18 -0.06
N HIS A 138 -12.63 57.11 0.61
CA HIS A 138 -11.37 56.37 0.33
C HIS A 138 -10.13 57.28 0.21
N ALA A 139 -10.15 58.43 0.90
CA ALA A 139 -9.11 59.46 0.85
C ALA A 139 -8.64 59.78 2.28
N LEU A 140 -7.32 59.71 2.51
CA LEU A 140 -6.67 60.12 3.77
C LEU A 140 -6.24 61.59 3.66
N VAL A 141 -6.96 62.46 4.35
CA VAL A 141 -6.64 63.87 4.47
C VAL A 141 -6.31 64.14 5.95
N VAL A 142 -5.09 64.44 6.27
CA VAL A 142 -4.60 64.59 7.64
C VAL A 142 -4.13 66.00 7.91
N LYS A 143 -4.65 66.62 8.98
CA LYS A 143 -4.22 67.97 9.44
C LYS A 143 -3.22 67.81 10.56
N SER A 144 -2.07 68.47 10.42
CA SER A 144 -1.03 68.48 11.46
C SER A 144 -1.47 69.29 12.70
N THR A 145 -1.29 68.70 13.86
CA THR A 145 -1.57 69.36 15.16
C THR A 145 -0.51 70.43 15.49
N ASN A 146 0.70 70.30 14.99
CA ASN A 146 1.80 71.25 15.22
C ASN A 146 2.51 71.60 13.91
N LYS A 147 2.80 72.93 13.70
CA LYS A 147 3.48 73.42 12.49
C LYS A 147 4.94 72.94 12.38
N GLU A 148 5.55 72.49 13.47
CA GLU A 148 6.96 72.10 13.50
C GLU A 148 7.20 70.60 13.22
N ASN A 149 6.17 69.77 13.44
CA ASN A 149 6.31 68.33 13.22
C ASN A 149 5.38 67.89 12.07
N LYS A 150 5.94 67.10 11.14
CA LYS A 150 5.15 66.53 10.03
C LYS A 150 4.14 65.54 10.60
N SER A 151 2.89 65.66 10.10
CA SER A 151 1.90 64.61 10.31
C SER A 151 2.17 63.46 9.37
N ASP A 152 2.09 62.29 9.90
CA ASP A 152 2.32 61.04 9.16
C ASP A 152 1.19 60.02 9.44
N VAL A 153 0.82 59.29 8.43
CA VAL A 153 -0.14 58.19 8.54
C VAL A 153 0.54 56.92 8.04
N GLU A 154 0.78 56.05 8.96
CA GLU A 154 1.42 54.78 8.67
C GLU A 154 0.38 53.66 8.77
N ILE A 155 0.27 52.88 7.73
CA ILE A 155 -0.51 51.62 7.80
C ILE A 155 0.42 50.56 8.36
N MET A 156 0.22 50.22 9.63
CA MET A 156 0.94 49.12 10.24
C MET A 156 0.41 47.79 9.68
N THR A 157 1.07 47.27 8.70
CA THR A 157 0.87 45.90 8.22
C THR A 157 1.94 45.04 8.84
N GLN A 158 1.53 44.02 9.57
CA GLN A 158 2.45 43.01 10.04
C GLN A 158 2.79 42.14 8.83
N GLU A 159 3.99 42.28 8.27
CA GLU A 159 4.47 41.44 7.18
C GLU A 159 4.56 40.00 7.68
N LEU A 160 3.54 39.22 7.40
CA LEU A 160 3.61 37.77 7.58
C LEU A 160 4.61 37.24 6.54
N ASN A 161 5.74 36.71 6.99
CA ASN A 161 6.71 36.13 6.07
C ASN A 161 6.20 34.81 5.51
N GLN A 162 5.27 34.90 4.56
CA GLN A 162 4.58 33.78 3.93
C GLN A 162 5.55 32.79 3.27
N THR A 163 6.68 33.30 2.78
CA THR A 163 7.70 32.50 2.12
C THR A 163 8.42 31.60 3.12
N GLN A 164 8.78 32.11 4.30
CA GLN A 164 9.42 31.31 5.35
C GLN A 164 8.46 30.24 5.91
N CYS A 165 7.19 30.60 6.11
CA CYS A 165 6.18 29.64 6.53
C CYS A 165 5.99 28.51 5.47
N GLN A 166 6.03 28.87 4.19
CA GLN A 166 5.92 27.89 3.11
C GLN A 166 7.12 26.93 3.10
N VAL A 167 8.34 27.47 3.20
CA VAL A 167 9.57 26.66 3.24
C VAL A 167 9.54 25.71 4.44
N ALA A 168 9.21 26.20 5.63
CA ALA A 168 9.14 25.37 6.82
C ALA A 168 8.06 24.27 6.72
N LYS A 169 6.91 24.57 6.12
CA LYS A 169 5.86 23.57 5.86
C LYS A 169 6.36 22.50 4.88
N ASP A 170 7.01 22.93 3.79
CA ASP A 170 7.49 22.00 2.76
C ASP A 170 8.60 21.10 3.32
N ASP A 171 9.50 21.63 4.15
CA ASP A 171 10.53 20.84 4.86
C ASP A 171 9.90 19.79 5.80
N LEU A 172 8.89 20.18 6.59
CA LEU A 172 8.18 19.24 7.47
C LEU A 172 7.45 18.16 6.67
N TRP A 173 6.83 18.56 5.56
CA TRP A 173 6.12 17.65 4.67
C TRP A 173 7.05 16.63 4.03
N ASP A 174 8.18 17.09 3.47
CA ASP A 174 9.17 16.22 2.84
C ASP A 174 9.83 15.28 3.85
N ASN A 175 10.10 15.75 5.07
CA ASN A 175 10.58 14.91 6.16
C ASN A 175 9.53 13.84 6.56
N ALA A 176 8.27 14.21 6.69
CA ALA A 176 7.20 13.26 6.97
C ALA A 176 7.08 12.19 5.88
N LEU A 177 7.11 12.57 4.61
CA LEU A 177 7.09 11.64 3.48
C LEU A 177 8.31 10.72 3.48
N SER A 178 9.49 11.25 3.79
CA SER A 178 10.73 10.47 3.89
C SER A 178 10.65 9.41 4.99
N ILE A 179 10.16 9.76 6.18
CA ILE A 179 9.95 8.80 7.28
C ILE A 179 8.95 7.71 6.88
N LEU A 180 7.91 8.07 6.16
CA LEU A 180 6.89 7.14 5.66
C LEU A 180 7.37 6.32 4.47
N ALA A 181 8.57 6.57 3.95
CA ALA A 181 9.09 5.98 2.72
C ALA A 181 8.21 6.25 1.49
N ILE A 182 7.53 7.40 1.48
CA ILE A 182 6.72 7.85 0.34
C ILE A 182 7.60 8.75 -0.52
N PRO A 183 7.76 8.46 -1.82
CA PRO A 183 8.56 9.28 -2.71
C PRO A 183 8.01 10.70 -2.84
N THR A 184 8.85 11.70 -2.67
CA THR A 184 8.51 13.08 -2.97
C THR A 184 8.47 13.30 -4.48
N LYS A 185 7.57 14.16 -4.95
CA LYS A 185 7.50 14.55 -6.36
C LYS A 185 8.75 15.35 -6.73
N GLN A 186 9.73 14.70 -7.34
CA GLN A 186 10.83 15.42 -7.95
C GLN A 186 10.43 15.87 -9.35
N SER A 187 10.80 17.11 -9.70
CA SER A 187 10.53 17.68 -11.01
C SER A 187 11.14 16.83 -12.12
N ASN A 188 10.35 16.48 -13.13
CA ASN A 188 10.81 15.80 -14.32
C ASN A 188 11.86 16.66 -15.05
N THR A 189 13.12 16.30 -14.93
CA THR A 189 14.14 16.71 -15.90
C THR A 189 14.01 15.74 -17.07
N GLY A 190 13.52 16.25 -18.21
CA GLY A 190 13.32 15.45 -19.40
C GLY A 190 14.60 14.78 -19.88
N GLY A 191 14.53 13.54 -20.35
CA GLY A 191 15.61 12.82 -20.98
C GLY A 191 16.09 11.54 -20.29
N ASP A 192 15.58 11.21 -19.09
CA ASP A 192 15.99 10.01 -18.38
C ASP A 192 15.24 8.75 -18.84
N THR A 193 15.94 7.61 -18.86
CA THR A 193 15.29 6.32 -19.04
C THR A 193 14.36 6.03 -17.86
N GLN A 194 13.27 5.33 -18.10
CA GLN A 194 12.25 5.04 -17.08
C GLN A 194 12.82 4.36 -15.83
N GLY A 195 13.81 3.47 -15.99
CA GLY A 195 14.48 2.84 -14.85
C GLY A 195 15.29 3.81 -13.99
N ALA A 196 15.93 4.83 -14.61
CA ALA A 196 16.63 5.88 -13.87
C ALA A 196 15.66 6.78 -13.10
N VAL A 197 14.47 7.04 -13.66
CA VAL A 197 13.39 7.78 -13.00
C VAL A 197 12.84 7.02 -11.80
N GLU A 198 12.64 5.70 -11.91
CA GLU A 198 12.15 4.87 -10.79
C GLU A 198 13.15 4.82 -9.64
N LEU A 199 14.44 4.62 -9.93
CA LEU A 199 15.51 4.63 -8.92
C LEU A 199 15.61 5.99 -8.22
N ARG A 200 15.55 7.07 -8.99
CA ARG A 200 15.65 8.44 -8.46
C ARG A 200 14.43 8.83 -7.63
N ASN A 201 13.24 8.36 -7.98
CA ASN A 201 12.01 8.70 -7.30
C ASN A 201 11.81 7.99 -5.94
N GLY A 202 12.76 7.16 -5.50
CA GLY A 202 12.73 6.55 -4.17
C GLY A 202 11.71 5.41 -4.00
N TRP A 203 11.09 4.92 -5.08
CA TRP A 203 10.12 3.81 -5.02
C TRP A 203 10.73 2.51 -4.51
N ASP A 204 12.03 2.31 -4.70
CA ASP A 204 12.73 1.13 -4.17
C ASP A 204 12.77 1.10 -2.65
N PHE A 205 12.82 2.28 -2.00
CA PHE A 205 12.75 2.38 -0.55
C PHE A 205 11.34 2.01 -0.04
N SER A 206 10.29 2.52 -0.69
CA SER A 206 8.90 2.12 -0.43
C SER A 206 8.70 0.61 -0.57
N LYS A 207 9.24 0.03 -1.63
CA LYS A 207 9.21 -1.41 -1.92
C LYS A 207 9.91 -2.23 -0.84
N THR A 208 11.08 -1.77 -0.41
CA THR A 208 11.85 -2.44 0.65
C THR A 208 11.08 -2.40 1.96
N ARG A 209 10.49 -1.26 2.31
CA ARG A 209 9.65 -1.12 3.50
C ARG A 209 8.41 -2.03 3.43
N ALA A 210 7.75 -2.12 2.28
CA ALA A 210 6.63 -3.03 2.07
C ALA A 210 7.05 -4.49 2.25
N LYS A 211 8.19 -4.91 1.68
CA LYS A 211 8.72 -6.27 1.84
C LYS A 211 9.05 -6.64 3.29
N LEU A 212 9.44 -5.69 4.13
CA LEU A 212 9.66 -5.93 5.55
C LEU A 212 8.37 -6.31 6.30
N LYS A 213 7.20 -5.92 5.77
CA LYS A 213 5.88 -6.30 6.33
C LYS A 213 5.38 -7.67 5.84
N ASP A 214 5.93 -8.20 4.74
CA ASP A 214 5.50 -9.48 4.16
C ASP A 214 5.49 -10.66 5.13
N PRO A 215 6.51 -10.89 5.97
CA PRO A 215 6.50 -12.01 6.92
C PRO A 215 5.33 -11.91 7.91
N ILE A 216 4.98 -10.69 8.33
CA ILE A 216 3.89 -10.42 9.29
C ILE A 216 2.56 -10.78 8.63
N VAL A 217 2.31 -10.25 7.43
CA VAL A 217 1.08 -10.53 6.66
C VAL A 217 0.97 -12.02 6.34
N LYS A 218 2.06 -12.67 5.90
CA LYS A 218 2.10 -14.12 5.64
C LYS A 218 1.77 -14.94 6.88
N SER A 219 2.24 -14.53 8.05
CA SER A 219 1.91 -15.20 9.32
C SER A 219 0.42 -15.11 9.63
N SER A 220 -0.17 -13.92 9.46
CA SER A 220 -1.61 -13.70 9.68
C SER A 220 -2.46 -14.48 8.67
N GLU A 221 -2.07 -14.50 7.39
CA GLU A 221 -2.74 -15.30 6.35
C GLU A 221 -2.70 -16.81 6.66
N LYS A 222 -1.57 -17.33 7.13
CA LYS A 222 -1.47 -18.74 7.55
C LYS A 222 -2.35 -19.04 8.75
N ARG A 223 -2.46 -18.12 9.73
CA ARG A 223 -3.39 -18.27 10.85
C ARG A 223 -4.84 -18.29 10.37
N LEU A 224 -5.23 -17.36 9.48
CA LEU A 224 -6.56 -17.34 8.89
C LEU A 224 -6.85 -18.64 8.13
N ALA A 225 -5.95 -19.08 7.27
CA ALA A 225 -6.08 -20.33 6.53
C ALA A 225 -6.23 -21.55 7.48
N THR A 226 -5.52 -21.56 8.61
CA THR A 226 -5.65 -22.62 9.62
C THR A 226 -7.05 -22.67 10.21
N VAL A 227 -7.61 -21.52 10.60
CA VAL A 227 -9.00 -21.43 11.14
C VAL A 227 -10.01 -21.87 10.10
N VAL A 228 -9.84 -21.43 8.84
CA VAL A 228 -10.72 -21.82 7.72
C VAL A 228 -10.67 -23.32 7.47
N LEU A 229 -9.48 -23.91 7.36
CA LEU A 229 -9.31 -25.35 7.15
C LEU A 229 -9.91 -26.16 8.29
N ASN A 230 -9.71 -25.74 9.55
CA ASN A 230 -10.26 -26.41 10.71
C ASN A 230 -11.79 -26.33 10.72
N THR A 231 -12.36 -25.15 10.41
CA THR A 231 -13.81 -24.98 10.30
C THR A 231 -14.42 -25.87 9.23
N LEU A 232 -13.76 -26.00 8.07
CA LEU A 232 -14.20 -26.87 6.99
C LEU A 232 -14.15 -28.36 7.38
N ARG A 233 -13.11 -28.80 8.08
CA ARG A 233 -12.99 -30.18 8.58
C ARG A 233 -14.09 -30.50 9.58
N VAL A 234 -14.37 -29.62 10.52
CA VAL A 234 -15.44 -29.79 11.51
C VAL A 234 -16.82 -29.80 10.84
N SER A 235 -16.98 -29.08 9.72
CA SER A 235 -18.23 -29.07 8.94
C SER A 235 -18.45 -30.32 8.10
N GLY A 236 -17.58 -31.34 8.20
CA GLY A 236 -17.72 -32.62 7.53
C GLY A 236 -17.14 -32.67 6.11
N ASN A 237 -16.35 -31.67 5.71
CA ASN A 237 -15.61 -31.72 4.45
C ASN A 237 -14.27 -32.44 4.69
N ASP A 238 -14.11 -33.61 4.05
CA ASP A 238 -12.85 -34.37 4.10
C ASP A 238 -11.79 -33.73 3.20
N LEU A 239 -11.21 -32.61 3.68
CA LEU A 239 -10.13 -31.92 3.00
C LEU A 239 -8.80 -32.55 3.35
N LYS A 240 -8.14 -33.18 2.35
CA LYS A 240 -6.77 -33.71 2.47
C LYS A 240 -5.69 -32.62 2.56
N LEU A 241 -6.08 -31.32 2.42
CA LEU A 241 -5.17 -30.18 2.47
C LEU A 241 -4.69 -29.91 3.90
N SER A 242 -3.40 -29.68 4.04
CA SER A 242 -2.74 -29.23 5.27
C SER A 242 -2.33 -27.75 5.14
N ILE A 243 -2.14 -27.06 6.25
CA ILE A 243 -1.58 -25.72 6.24
C ILE A 243 -0.17 -25.67 5.61
N ARG A 244 0.55 -26.80 5.60
CA ARG A 244 1.88 -26.92 4.97
C ARG A 244 1.81 -26.87 3.45
N ASP A 245 0.65 -27.19 2.86
CA ASP A 245 0.42 -27.16 1.42
C ASP A 245 0.00 -25.77 0.95
N PHE A 246 -0.16 -24.83 1.90
CA PHE A 246 -0.60 -23.47 1.65
C PHE A 246 0.60 -22.52 1.62
N ASP A 247 0.91 -21.96 0.47
CA ASP A 247 1.92 -20.91 0.31
C ASP A 247 1.28 -19.56 -0.03
N VAL A 248 1.74 -18.51 0.65
CA VAL A 248 1.27 -17.14 0.46
C VAL A 248 2.34 -16.36 -0.28
N GLN A 249 2.04 -15.95 -1.51
CA GLN A 249 2.91 -15.10 -2.30
C GLN A 249 2.35 -13.68 -2.34
N ILE A 250 3.12 -12.72 -1.82
CA ILE A 250 2.77 -11.30 -1.88
C ILE A 250 3.56 -10.69 -3.03
N ASN A 251 2.85 -10.28 -4.06
CA ASN A 251 3.46 -9.62 -5.22
C ASN A 251 3.37 -8.10 -5.03
N HIS A 252 4.51 -7.48 -4.72
CA HIS A 252 4.64 -6.02 -4.82
C HIS A 252 4.82 -5.67 -6.28
N SER A 253 3.72 -5.34 -6.93
CA SER A 253 3.78 -4.81 -8.29
C SER A 253 4.28 -3.37 -8.21
N PRO A 254 5.48 -3.03 -8.69
CA PRO A 254 5.79 -1.66 -9.03
C PRO A 254 4.79 -1.22 -10.10
N GLN A 255 4.67 0.07 -10.37
CA GLN A 255 4.04 0.51 -11.62
C GLN A 255 4.88 -0.10 -12.76
N ASP A 256 4.52 -1.34 -13.10
CA ASP A 256 5.28 -2.15 -14.02
C ASP A 256 5.15 -1.53 -15.39
N ASN A 257 6.25 -1.03 -15.89
CA ASN A 257 6.34 -0.74 -17.30
C ASN A 257 6.17 -2.06 -18.06
N MET A 258 4.95 -2.29 -18.51
CA MET A 258 4.59 -3.48 -19.26
C MET A 258 5.54 -3.68 -20.46
N TYR A 259 6.01 -2.58 -21.04
CA TYR A 259 6.98 -2.58 -22.13
C TYR A 259 8.34 -3.15 -21.69
N THR A 260 8.90 -2.65 -20.58
CA THR A 260 10.18 -3.14 -20.04
C THR A 260 10.09 -4.62 -19.65
N LYS A 261 9.01 -5.03 -19.01
CA LYS A 261 8.79 -6.43 -18.65
C LYS A 261 8.63 -7.32 -19.87
N SER A 262 7.91 -6.87 -20.89
CA SER A 262 7.77 -7.61 -22.13
C SER A 262 9.10 -7.76 -22.87
N GLN A 263 9.93 -6.71 -22.89
CA GLN A 263 11.30 -6.79 -23.44
C GLN A 263 12.18 -7.74 -22.64
N THR A 264 12.11 -7.68 -21.30
CA THR A 264 12.87 -8.60 -20.43
C THR A 264 12.47 -10.05 -20.68
N LEU A 265 11.16 -10.32 -20.81
CA LEU A 265 10.67 -11.65 -21.15
C LEU A 265 11.23 -12.13 -22.49
N LEU A 266 11.17 -11.29 -23.51
CA LEU A 266 11.71 -11.61 -24.83
C LEU A 266 13.21 -11.93 -24.77
N LEU A 267 14.00 -11.11 -24.07
CA LEU A 267 15.43 -11.32 -23.88
C LEU A 267 15.75 -12.63 -23.14
N LEU A 268 15.00 -12.94 -22.06
CA LEU A 268 15.18 -14.18 -21.32
C LEU A 268 14.89 -15.41 -22.18
N LEU A 269 13.85 -15.37 -23.00
CA LEU A 269 13.51 -16.43 -23.94
C LEU A 269 14.57 -16.56 -25.05
N GLN A 270 15.10 -15.45 -25.56
CA GLN A 270 16.20 -15.45 -26.55
C GLN A 270 17.52 -16.00 -25.96
N CYS A 271 17.76 -15.81 -24.66
CA CYS A 271 18.90 -16.39 -23.96
C CYS A 271 18.76 -17.90 -23.67
N GLY A 272 17.67 -18.54 -24.11
CA GLY A 272 17.44 -19.97 -23.90
C GLY A 272 16.96 -20.35 -22.49
N ILE A 273 16.48 -19.36 -21.70
CA ILE A 273 15.90 -19.66 -20.39
C ILE A 273 14.52 -20.31 -20.58
N HIS A 274 14.26 -21.38 -19.80
CA HIS A 274 13.00 -22.11 -19.87
C HIS A 274 11.80 -21.15 -19.74
N PRO A 275 10.77 -21.20 -20.61
CA PRO A 275 9.68 -20.24 -20.67
C PRO A 275 8.91 -20.08 -19.34
N LEU A 276 8.67 -21.16 -18.62
CA LEU A 276 8.03 -21.10 -17.31
C LEU A 276 8.83 -20.28 -16.29
N VAL A 277 10.17 -20.47 -16.30
CA VAL A 277 11.06 -19.69 -15.40
C VAL A 277 11.08 -18.23 -15.81
N ALA A 278 11.16 -17.94 -17.11
CA ALA A 278 11.14 -16.57 -17.62
C ALA A 278 9.84 -15.84 -17.26
N ILE A 279 8.68 -16.47 -17.45
CA ILE A 279 7.35 -15.93 -17.09
C ILE A 279 7.28 -15.67 -15.57
N LYS A 280 7.75 -16.62 -14.76
CA LYS A 280 7.76 -16.49 -13.29
C LYS A 280 8.68 -15.36 -12.81
N THR A 281 9.85 -15.23 -13.42
CA THR A 281 10.85 -14.18 -13.08
C THR A 281 10.35 -12.79 -13.42
N VAL A 282 9.72 -12.62 -14.58
CA VAL A 282 9.20 -11.33 -15.06
C VAL A 282 7.94 -10.90 -14.28
N GLY A 283 7.12 -11.87 -13.84
CA GLY A 283 5.96 -11.60 -12.99
C GLY A 283 4.91 -10.70 -13.63
N LEU A 284 4.65 -10.82 -14.94
CA LEU A 284 3.58 -10.08 -15.62
C LEU A 284 2.19 -10.63 -15.29
N TRP A 285 2.10 -11.91 -15.03
CA TRP A 285 0.85 -12.61 -14.74
C TRP A 285 0.91 -13.26 -13.37
N GLY A 286 -0.20 -13.25 -12.64
CA GLY A 286 -0.28 -13.78 -11.28
C GLY A 286 -0.03 -15.30 -11.18
N ASP A 287 -0.41 -16.04 -12.21
CA ASP A 287 -0.23 -17.49 -12.30
C ASP A 287 0.63 -17.84 -13.52
N ALA A 288 1.93 -18.03 -13.28
CA ALA A 288 2.90 -18.32 -14.33
C ALA A 288 2.70 -19.71 -14.95
N GLU A 289 2.28 -20.71 -14.15
CA GLU A 289 2.08 -22.08 -14.64
C GLU A 289 0.86 -22.16 -15.54
N LYS A 290 -0.24 -21.58 -15.14
CA LYS A 290 -1.45 -21.49 -15.94
C LYS A 290 -1.20 -20.70 -17.23
N THR A 291 -0.47 -19.59 -17.15
CA THR A 291 -0.11 -18.77 -18.32
C THR A 291 0.76 -19.55 -19.30
N PHE A 292 1.75 -20.31 -18.79
CA PHE A 292 2.59 -21.17 -19.61
C PHE A 292 1.78 -22.25 -20.32
N LEU A 293 0.93 -22.96 -19.58
CA LEU A 293 0.08 -24.03 -20.16
C LEU A 293 -0.87 -23.49 -21.23
N LEU A 294 -1.50 -22.34 -21.00
CA LEU A 294 -2.39 -21.71 -21.98
C LEU A 294 -1.65 -21.19 -23.21
N SER A 295 -0.41 -20.72 -23.03
CA SER A 295 0.40 -20.15 -24.11
C SER A 295 1.09 -21.21 -24.96
N LYS A 296 1.37 -22.40 -24.40
CA LYS A 296 2.09 -23.50 -25.05
C LYS A 296 1.59 -23.82 -26.46
N PRO A 297 0.27 -24.03 -26.71
CA PRO A 297 -0.26 -24.38 -28.03
C PRO A 297 0.01 -23.30 -29.10
N TYR A 298 0.10 -22.03 -28.70
CA TYR A 298 0.30 -20.90 -29.59
C TYR A 298 1.76 -20.60 -29.88
N LEU A 299 2.67 -21.09 -29.02
CA LEU A 299 4.10 -20.73 -29.02
C LEU A 299 5.01 -21.95 -29.27
N GLU A 300 4.46 -23.12 -29.61
CA GLU A 300 5.26 -24.34 -29.86
C GLU A 300 6.40 -24.12 -30.86
N ASN A 301 6.17 -23.28 -31.87
CA ASN A 301 7.19 -23.00 -32.88
C ASN A 301 8.28 -22.02 -32.44
N LEU A 302 7.99 -21.19 -31.37
CA LEU A 302 8.93 -20.20 -30.81
C LEU A 302 9.73 -20.77 -29.63
N TRP A 303 9.19 -21.78 -28.95
CA TRP A 303 9.79 -22.34 -27.73
C TRP A 303 10.36 -23.74 -27.99
N LYS A 304 10.86 -23.99 -29.21
CA LYS A 304 11.62 -25.21 -29.45
C LYS A 304 12.83 -25.24 -28.52
N THR A 305 12.92 -26.27 -27.73
CA THR A 305 14.09 -26.51 -26.89
C THR A 305 15.27 -26.88 -27.78
N ILE A 306 16.49 -26.64 -27.31
CA ILE A 306 17.72 -27.03 -28.05
C ILE A 306 17.66 -28.52 -28.37
N ASP A 307 17.17 -29.33 -27.42
CA ASP A 307 16.99 -30.79 -27.62
C ASP A 307 16.04 -31.14 -28.77
N ASP A 308 14.94 -30.36 -28.94
CA ASP A 308 14.00 -30.58 -30.06
C ASP A 308 14.64 -30.22 -31.40
N VAL A 309 15.51 -29.23 -31.45
CA VAL A 309 16.25 -28.83 -32.66
C VAL A 309 17.30 -29.88 -32.99
N GLU A 310 18.08 -30.35 -32.03
CA GLU A 310 19.09 -31.39 -32.20
C GLU A 310 18.45 -32.73 -32.64
N GLU A 311 17.29 -33.08 -32.10
CA GLU A 311 16.55 -34.28 -32.47
C GLU A 311 16.01 -34.16 -33.93
N GLN A 312 15.56 -32.98 -34.35
CA GLN A 312 15.13 -32.75 -35.72
C GLN A 312 16.30 -32.79 -36.69
N GLU A 313 17.45 -32.23 -36.33
CA GLU A 313 18.66 -32.28 -37.13
C GLU A 313 19.19 -33.73 -37.27
N ARG A 314 19.16 -34.49 -36.18
CA ARG A 314 19.56 -35.92 -36.23
C ARG A 314 18.62 -36.73 -37.09
N LYS A 315 17.29 -36.53 -36.99
CA LYS A 315 16.31 -37.18 -37.89
C LYS A 315 16.50 -36.78 -39.35
N ALA A 316 16.81 -35.51 -39.63
CA ALA A 316 17.09 -35.05 -40.99
C ALA A 316 18.37 -35.69 -41.54
N GLN A 317 19.44 -35.79 -40.73
CA GLN A 317 20.69 -36.46 -41.12
C GLN A 317 20.48 -37.97 -41.38
N GLU A 318 19.66 -38.65 -40.58
CA GLU A 318 19.32 -40.05 -40.79
C GLU A 318 18.53 -40.27 -42.11
N ILE A 319 17.63 -39.32 -42.45
CA ILE A 319 16.87 -39.37 -43.70
C ILE A 319 17.81 -39.19 -44.89
N VAL A 320 18.71 -38.19 -44.81
CA VAL A 320 19.71 -37.94 -45.85
C VAL A 320 20.66 -39.14 -46.04
N ALA A 321 21.10 -39.73 -44.92
CA ALA A 321 21.93 -40.94 -44.97
C ALA A 321 21.19 -42.14 -45.62
N LYS A 322 19.91 -42.33 -45.31
CA LYS A 322 19.07 -43.36 -45.94
C LYS A 322 18.85 -43.12 -47.43
N LEU A 323 18.66 -41.86 -47.87
CA LEU A 323 18.50 -41.47 -49.25
C LEU A 323 19.82 -41.68 -50.04
N ASN A 324 20.98 -41.37 -49.44
CA ASN A 324 22.27 -41.60 -50.07
C ASN A 324 22.63 -43.08 -50.19
N ASN A 325 22.15 -43.92 -49.28
CA ASN A 325 22.35 -45.39 -49.34
C ASN A 325 21.40 -46.08 -50.32
N GLN A 326 20.28 -45.41 -50.71
CA GLN A 326 19.33 -45.93 -51.70
C GLN A 326 19.68 -45.59 -53.15
N ASN A 327 20.66 -44.71 -53.40
CA ASN A 327 21.14 -44.35 -54.74
C ASN A 327 22.59 -44.87 -54.98
N PRO A 328 22.79 -46.12 -55.42
CA PRO A 328 24.12 -46.65 -55.67
C PRO A 328 24.73 -46.27 -57.04
N THR A 329 24.22 -45.24 -57.72
CA THR A 329 24.65 -44.90 -59.05
C THR A 329 25.54 -43.64 -59.12
N ASN A 330 26.63 -43.60 -58.32
CA ASN A 330 27.73 -42.66 -58.56
C ASN A 330 29.05 -43.16 -57.99
N LYS A 331 29.41 -44.44 -58.25
CA LYS A 331 30.79 -44.93 -58.18
C LYS A 331 31.22 -45.45 -59.53
N ALA A 332 31.55 -44.59 -60.39
CA ALA A 332 32.43 -44.87 -61.55
C ALA A 332 32.53 -43.58 -62.39
N VAL A 333 33.52 -42.79 -62.13
CA VAL A 333 34.33 -42.06 -63.16
C VAL A 333 35.41 -41.31 -62.35
N THR A 334 36.54 -41.95 -62.15
CA THR A 334 37.87 -41.35 -62.17
C THR A 334 38.86 -42.52 -62.24
N GLU A 335 39.16 -42.90 -63.44
CA GLU A 335 40.51 -43.27 -63.85
C GLU A 335 41.07 -42.15 -64.72
#